data_d634a54e97b581a82c03c6a6875cb1ef
#
_entry.id   d634a54e97b581a82c03c6a6875cb1ef
#
_cell.length_a   1.000
_cell.length_b   1.000
_cell.length_c   1.000
_cell.angle_alpha   90.00
_cell.angle_beta   90.00
_cell.angle_gamma   90.00
#
_symmetry.space_group_name_H-M   'P 1'
#
loop_
_entity.id
_entity.type
_entity.pdbx_description
1 polymer ?
#
loop_
_entity_poly.entity_id
_entity_poly.type
_entity_poly.pdbx_seq_one_letter_code
_entity_poly.pdbx_strand_id
1 'polypeptide(L)'
;AQGIRSEDALSRGIKIKRMTSSNPYRIPGLELIDHTFEVPLDHGNPGGRKINVFVREVCDLDPKSKDKPFLLFLQGGPGFRAPLPIRKEGWLKRALTEFRVLMYDTRGNGLSSAVDYQALVLEGDARAQADYLKHFRQDNIVRDAEAIRAEMSPDTPWSTIGQSYGGWCTMTYLSLHPEGLKECFIFGGVPGLDRTAREIYEGTFPFVEERNRQYFEKFPMDKERLVKLARHLQENDVRFPNGDRVIPQLVQLLGLKFGFAHTAEEIHFLLEEAFVQAGDQEIVSHTFKMGLQAALRFDTNPIFAILHEAIYAQGSASAWACDAVQKESYPHFNNFEDFLFYGEMVFPWMFDEISELKGMKEAANILADYDGWPALYDKDVLSRNTVPVACAVYANDMFVNARFSRETIESVPNMKAFYTSEYEHCGLRVGGEHLFSRLIDLGRGEVER
;
A
#
# COMPACT_ATOMS: atom_id res chain seq x y z
N ALA A 1 -5.46 16.19 -19.99
CA ALA A 1 -6.91 15.94 -20.08
C ALA A 1 -7.32 15.15 -21.34
N GLN A 2 -6.58 15.24 -22.44
CA GLN A 2 -6.89 14.48 -23.66
C GLN A 2 -6.43 13.02 -23.63
N GLY A 3 -5.41 12.68 -22.81
CA GLY A 3 -4.84 11.32 -22.75
C GLY A 3 -5.73 10.29 -22.03
N ILE A 4 -6.48 10.68 -20.99
CA ILE A 4 -7.33 9.77 -20.23
C ILE A 4 -8.50 9.27 -21.07
N ARG A 5 -9.14 10.16 -21.86
CA ARG A 5 -10.38 9.82 -22.62
C ARG A 5 -10.16 8.86 -23.80
N SER A 6 -9.00 8.82 -24.42
CA SER A 6 -8.74 7.94 -25.56
C SER A 6 -8.42 6.50 -25.17
N GLU A 7 -7.78 6.30 -24.02
CA GLU A 7 -7.45 4.97 -23.49
C GLU A 7 -8.64 4.33 -22.75
N ASP A 8 -9.48 5.13 -22.10
CA ASP A 8 -10.66 4.65 -21.38
C ASP A 8 -11.78 4.16 -22.29
N ALA A 9 -11.92 4.74 -23.50
CA ALA A 9 -12.83 4.22 -24.51
C ALA A 9 -12.43 2.81 -24.98
N LEU A 10 -11.13 2.48 -24.92
CA LEU A 10 -10.60 1.16 -25.28
C LEU A 10 -10.85 0.12 -24.17
N SER A 11 -10.85 0.51 -22.89
CA SER A 11 -11.03 -0.42 -21.77
C SER A 11 -12.49 -0.88 -21.60
N ARG A 12 -13.47 -0.10 -22.05
CA ARG A 12 -14.92 -0.40 -21.93
C ARG A 12 -15.39 -1.62 -22.73
N GLY A 13 -14.55 -2.20 -23.56
CA GLY A 13 -14.90 -3.35 -24.39
C GLY A 13 -13.93 -4.52 -24.32
N ILE A 14 -12.92 -4.44 -23.44
CA ILE A 14 -11.91 -5.49 -23.29
C ILE A 14 -12.57 -6.71 -22.69
N LYS A 15 -12.77 -7.76 -23.51
CA LYS A 15 -13.19 -9.08 -23.03
C LYS A 15 -11.96 -9.79 -22.49
N ILE A 16 -11.97 -10.05 -21.19
CA ILE A 16 -10.98 -10.90 -20.54
C ILE A 16 -11.47 -12.35 -20.48
N LYS A 17 -10.56 -13.25 -20.14
CA LYS A 17 -10.85 -14.67 -20.01
C LYS A 17 -10.65 -15.11 -18.55
N ARG A 18 -11.70 -15.70 -17.96
CA ARG A 18 -11.54 -16.48 -16.73
C ARG A 18 -10.85 -17.79 -17.07
N MET A 19 -9.63 -17.96 -16.59
CA MET A 19 -8.80 -19.12 -16.89
C MET A 19 -9.21 -20.32 -16.07
N THR A 20 -9.42 -20.10 -14.77
CA THR A 20 -9.81 -21.15 -13.84
C THR A 20 -10.77 -20.65 -12.78
N SER A 21 -11.61 -21.55 -12.27
CA SER A 21 -12.33 -21.39 -11.02
C SER A 21 -12.19 -22.70 -10.25
N SER A 22 -11.84 -22.61 -8.98
CA SER A 22 -11.80 -23.80 -8.12
C SER A 22 -13.21 -24.29 -7.81
N ASN A 23 -13.34 -25.55 -7.42
CA ASN A 23 -14.51 -25.99 -6.67
C ASN A 23 -14.54 -25.21 -5.34
N PRO A 24 -15.75 -24.90 -4.81
CA PRO A 24 -15.85 -24.34 -3.47
C PRO A 24 -15.19 -25.24 -2.43
N TYR A 25 -14.42 -24.62 -1.54
CA TYR A 25 -13.82 -25.32 -0.39
C TYR A 25 -14.05 -24.51 0.88
N ARG A 26 -13.88 -25.13 2.04
CA ARG A 26 -14.26 -24.55 3.32
C ARG A 26 -13.10 -24.48 4.29
N ILE A 27 -13.05 -23.39 5.02
CA ILE A 27 -12.32 -23.26 6.26
C ILE A 27 -13.34 -22.91 7.36
N PRO A 28 -12.98 -22.91 8.66
CA PRO A 28 -13.94 -22.64 9.71
C PRO A 28 -14.71 -21.31 9.51
N GLY A 29 -16.03 -21.42 9.31
CA GLY A 29 -16.93 -20.27 9.14
C GLY A 29 -16.99 -19.64 7.75
N LEU A 30 -16.18 -20.11 6.78
CA LEU A 30 -16.06 -19.51 5.44
C LEU A 30 -16.09 -20.56 4.33
N GLU A 31 -16.73 -20.20 3.21
CA GLU A 31 -16.61 -20.90 1.94
C GLU A 31 -15.81 -20.05 0.96
N LEU A 32 -14.86 -20.64 0.27
CA LEU A 32 -13.91 -19.97 -0.61
C LEU A 32 -13.99 -20.51 -2.02
N ILE A 33 -13.87 -19.62 -3.02
CA ILE A 33 -13.75 -19.99 -4.44
C ILE A 33 -12.62 -19.16 -5.01
N ASP A 34 -11.64 -19.80 -5.64
CA ASP A 34 -10.48 -19.14 -6.23
C ASP A 34 -10.66 -18.99 -7.74
N HIS A 35 -10.43 -17.79 -8.25
CA HIS A 35 -10.52 -17.48 -9.68
C HIS A 35 -9.19 -16.93 -10.19
N THR A 36 -8.85 -17.28 -11.42
CA THR A 36 -7.72 -16.68 -12.14
C THR A 36 -8.23 -16.14 -13.48
N PHE A 37 -7.86 -14.90 -13.76
CA PHE A 37 -8.20 -14.20 -15.00
C PHE A 37 -6.95 -13.86 -15.79
N GLU A 38 -7.04 -13.95 -17.11
CA GLU A 38 -6.03 -13.43 -18.02
C GLU A 38 -6.41 -12.01 -18.43
N VAL A 39 -5.53 -11.04 -18.15
CA VAL A 39 -5.74 -9.62 -18.44
C VAL A 39 -4.60 -9.07 -19.29
N PRO A 40 -4.79 -8.00 -20.07
CA PRO A 40 -3.68 -7.36 -20.76
C PRO A 40 -2.64 -6.82 -19.78
N LEU A 41 -1.35 -6.97 -20.09
CA LEU A 41 -0.29 -6.24 -19.38
C LEU A 41 -0.51 -4.73 -19.60
N ASP A 42 -0.71 -4.34 -20.84
CA ASP A 42 -1.01 -2.97 -21.26
C ASP A 42 -2.46 -2.90 -21.78
N HIS A 43 -3.33 -2.20 -21.05
CA HIS A 43 -4.71 -2.00 -21.45
C HIS A 43 -4.85 -1.11 -22.71
N GLY A 44 -3.84 -0.30 -23.03
CA GLY A 44 -3.75 0.43 -24.31
C GLY A 44 -3.43 -0.47 -25.50
N ASN A 45 -2.91 -1.68 -25.26
CA ASN A 45 -2.62 -2.70 -26.27
C ASN A 45 -3.20 -4.06 -25.86
N PRO A 46 -4.53 -4.23 -25.86
CA PRO A 46 -5.18 -5.45 -25.35
C PRO A 46 -4.89 -6.71 -26.16
N GLY A 47 -4.37 -6.59 -27.37
CA GLY A 47 -3.90 -7.71 -28.18
C GLY A 47 -2.47 -8.18 -27.85
N GLY A 48 -1.74 -7.41 -27.06
CA GLY A 48 -0.36 -7.68 -26.67
C GLY A 48 -0.21 -8.74 -25.59
N ARG A 49 0.87 -8.61 -24.82
CA ARG A 49 1.21 -9.52 -23.72
C ARG A 49 0.10 -9.58 -22.66
N LYS A 50 -0.14 -10.78 -22.13
CA LYS A 50 -1.09 -11.02 -21.06
C LYS A 50 -0.38 -11.38 -19.77
N ILE A 51 -1.05 -11.11 -18.65
CA ILE A 51 -0.67 -11.53 -17.30
C ILE A 51 -1.88 -12.14 -16.61
N ASN A 52 -1.62 -12.88 -15.55
CA ASN A 52 -2.66 -13.50 -14.73
C ASN A 52 -2.95 -12.64 -13.50
N VAL A 53 -4.22 -12.56 -13.14
CA VAL A 53 -4.72 -11.90 -11.94
C VAL A 53 -5.58 -12.87 -11.14
N PHE A 54 -5.32 -12.95 -9.85
CA PHE A 54 -5.99 -13.86 -8.92
C PHE A 54 -7.01 -13.10 -8.07
N VAL A 55 -8.18 -13.70 -7.90
CA VAL A 55 -9.26 -13.22 -7.02
C VAL A 55 -9.81 -14.36 -6.21
N ARG A 56 -9.86 -14.21 -4.89
CA ARG A 56 -10.53 -15.16 -3.99
C ARG A 56 -11.88 -14.62 -3.56
N GLU A 57 -12.94 -15.33 -3.93
CA GLU A 57 -14.27 -15.07 -3.43
C GLU A 57 -14.43 -15.71 -2.05
N VAL A 58 -14.92 -14.92 -1.09
CA VAL A 58 -15.14 -15.31 0.30
C VAL A 58 -16.60 -15.14 0.63
N CYS A 59 -17.26 -16.22 1.04
CA CYS A 59 -18.68 -16.25 1.41
C CYS A 59 -18.87 -16.74 2.85
N ASP A 60 -19.95 -16.34 3.46
CA ASP A 60 -20.47 -17.01 4.65
C ASP A 60 -20.95 -18.42 4.29
N LEU A 61 -21.04 -19.32 5.27
CA LEU A 61 -21.55 -20.68 5.07
C LEU A 61 -23.06 -20.75 4.84
N ASP A 62 -23.81 -19.67 5.14
CA ASP A 62 -25.23 -19.59 4.83
C ASP A 62 -25.45 -19.66 3.31
N PRO A 63 -26.25 -20.61 2.81
CA PRO A 63 -26.54 -20.73 1.39
C PRO A 63 -27.03 -19.45 0.72
N LYS A 64 -27.78 -18.60 1.44
CA LYS A 64 -28.23 -17.29 0.95
C LYS A 64 -27.09 -16.30 0.69
N SER A 65 -25.92 -16.57 1.22
CA SER A 65 -24.74 -15.74 0.98
C SER A 65 -24.31 -15.70 -0.48
N LYS A 66 -24.65 -16.72 -1.27
CA LYS A 66 -24.33 -16.79 -2.72
C LYS A 66 -25.11 -15.75 -3.55
N ASP A 67 -26.18 -15.21 -3.03
CA ASP A 67 -27.00 -14.19 -3.71
C ASP A 67 -26.60 -12.74 -3.30
N LYS A 68 -25.71 -12.59 -2.33
CA LYS A 68 -25.26 -11.27 -1.88
C LYS A 68 -24.40 -10.58 -2.95
N PRO A 69 -24.42 -9.23 -3.02
CA PRO A 69 -23.56 -8.47 -3.91
C PRO A 69 -22.09 -8.60 -3.53
N PHE A 70 -21.21 -8.28 -4.48
CA PHE A 70 -19.77 -8.29 -4.25
C PHE A 70 -19.27 -7.01 -3.59
N LEU A 71 -18.32 -7.18 -2.69
CA LEU A 71 -17.46 -6.15 -2.12
C LEU A 71 -16.00 -6.45 -2.52
N LEU A 72 -15.42 -5.61 -3.37
CA LEU A 72 -14.02 -5.74 -3.78
C LEU A 72 -13.09 -5.12 -2.74
N PHE A 73 -12.15 -5.90 -2.23
CA PHE A 73 -11.10 -5.41 -1.33
C PHE A 73 -9.90 -4.92 -2.15
N LEU A 74 -9.58 -3.64 -2.01
CA LEU A 74 -8.42 -2.99 -2.60
C LEU A 74 -7.36 -2.78 -1.52
N GLN A 75 -6.24 -3.53 -1.65
CA GLN A 75 -5.17 -3.55 -0.66
C GLN A 75 -4.31 -2.30 -0.71
N GLY A 76 -3.74 -1.96 0.47
CA GLY A 76 -2.73 -0.93 0.63
C GLY A 76 -1.35 -1.32 0.09
N GLY A 77 -0.39 -0.48 0.30
CA GLY A 77 0.99 -0.63 -0.15
C GLY A 77 1.49 0.58 -0.92
N PRO A 78 1.86 0.45 -2.20
CA PRO A 78 1.60 -0.64 -3.16
C PRO A 78 2.37 -1.93 -2.87
N GLY A 79 2.04 -3.00 -3.59
CA GLY A 79 2.90 -4.18 -3.63
C GLY A 79 2.60 -5.27 -2.60
N PHE A 80 1.41 -5.27 -2.01
CA PHE A 80 0.99 -6.32 -1.07
C PHE A 80 -0.18 -7.12 -1.62
N ARG A 81 -0.19 -8.41 -1.30
CA ARG A 81 -1.34 -9.28 -1.56
C ARG A 81 -2.55 -8.85 -0.73
N ALA A 82 -3.75 -9.23 -1.15
CA ALA A 82 -4.95 -9.09 -0.34
C ALA A 82 -4.83 -9.87 0.99
N PRO A 83 -5.51 -9.44 2.05
CA PRO A 83 -5.51 -10.17 3.31
C PRO A 83 -5.96 -11.62 3.12
N LEU A 84 -5.31 -12.54 3.81
CA LEU A 84 -5.73 -13.95 3.83
C LEU A 84 -6.94 -14.10 4.77
N PRO A 85 -8.04 -14.70 4.32
CA PRO A 85 -9.25 -14.88 5.12
C PRO A 85 -9.08 -16.06 6.08
N ILE A 86 -8.15 -15.98 7.03
CA ILE A 86 -7.83 -17.07 7.96
C ILE A 86 -8.96 -17.29 8.96
N ARG A 87 -9.66 -16.21 9.35
CA ARG A 87 -10.75 -16.22 10.31
C ARG A 87 -11.87 -15.27 9.89
N LYS A 88 -13.10 -15.64 10.28
CA LYS A 88 -14.27 -14.78 10.16
C LYS A 88 -14.33 -13.83 11.35
N GLU A 89 -13.56 -12.72 11.29
CA GLU A 89 -13.48 -11.74 12.37
C GLU A 89 -13.32 -10.32 11.83
N GLY A 90 -13.44 -9.32 12.69
CA GLY A 90 -13.23 -7.93 12.38
C GLY A 90 -14.09 -7.42 11.21
N TRP A 91 -13.50 -6.61 10.35
CA TRP A 91 -14.17 -6.03 9.20
C TRP A 91 -14.74 -7.08 8.25
N LEU A 92 -14.07 -8.23 8.08
CA LEU A 92 -14.53 -9.31 7.20
C LEU A 92 -15.84 -9.91 7.72
N LYS A 93 -15.95 -10.13 9.02
CA LYS A 93 -17.18 -10.61 9.64
C LYS A 93 -18.34 -9.64 9.38
N ARG A 94 -18.11 -8.32 9.56
CA ARG A 94 -19.11 -7.30 9.24
C ARG A 94 -19.46 -7.29 7.76
N ALA A 95 -18.49 -7.35 6.88
CA ALA A 95 -18.70 -7.37 5.43
C ALA A 95 -19.60 -8.55 5.01
N LEU A 96 -19.33 -9.74 5.53
CA LEU A 96 -20.06 -10.98 5.18
C LEU A 96 -21.52 -11.00 5.62
N THR A 97 -21.96 -10.08 6.47
CA THR A 97 -23.39 -9.92 6.78
C THR A 97 -24.20 -9.46 5.56
N GLU A 98 -23.57 -8.69 4.65
CA GLU A 98 -24.23 -8.07 3.49
C GLU A 98 -23.62 -8.41 2.14
N PHE A 99 -22.35 -8.88 2.11
CA PHE A 99 -21.58 -9.06 0.89
C PHE A 99 -20.96 -10.45 0.77
N ARG A 100 -20.62 -10.81 -0.48
CA ARG A 100 -19.52 -11.71 -0.78
C ARG A 100 -18.29 -10.84 -0.97
N VAL A 101 -17.14 -11.23 -0.40
CA VAL A 101 -15.94 -10.41 -0.45
C VAL A 101 -14.99 -10.97 -1.49
N LEU A 102 -14.51 -10.13 -2.38
CA LEU A 102 -13.46 -10.46 -3.35
C LEU A 102 -12.12 -9.99 -2.82
N MET A 103 -11.29 -10.92 -2.38
CA MET A 103 -9.90 -10.70 -2.03
C MET A 103 -9.08 -10.70 -3.31
N TYR A 104 -8.73 -9.50 -3.77
CA TYR A 104 -8.09 -9.25 -5.05
C TYR A 104 -6.58 -9.11 -4.87
N ASP A 105 -5.81 -10.09 -5.33
CA ASP A 105 -4.38 -9.95 -5.47
C ASP A 105 -4.11 -9.11 -6.72
N THR A 106 -3.82 -7.83 -6.52
CA THR A 106 -3.55 -6.92 -7.64
C THR A 106 -2.37 -7.40 -8.46
N ARG A 107 -2.31 -6.99 -9.74
CA ARG A 107 -1.21 -7.38 -10.64
C ARG A 107 0.16 -7.23 -9.96
N GLY A 108 1.01 -8.23 -10.09
CA GLY A 108 2.35 -8.27 -9.47
C GLY A 108 2.40 -8.84 -8.04
N ASN A 109 1.26 -9.14 -7.42
CA ASN A 109 1.18 -9.49 -6.01
C ASN A 109 0.51 -10.84 -5.78
N GLY A 110 0.83 -11.45 -4.65
CA GLY A 110 0.20 -12.69 -4.20
C GLY A 110 0.26 -13.81 -5.23
N LEU A 111 -0.92 -14.32 -5.61
CA LEU A 111 -1.06 -15.39 -6.61
C LEU A 111 -1.27 -14.85 -8.03
N SER A 112 -1.28 -13.55 -8.24
CA SER A 112 -1.20 -12.94 -9.56
C SER A 112 0.19 -13.10 -10.16
N SER A 113 0.36 -12.78 -11.47
CA SER A 113 1.68 -12.80 -12.10
C SER A 113 2.69 -12.04 -11.26
N ALA A 114 3.76 -12.73 -10.85
CA ALA A 114 4.69 -12.26 -9.83
C ALA A 114 5.56 -11.08 -10.32
N VAL A 115 5.80 -10.16 -9.41
CA VAL A 115 6.90 -9.20 -9.48
C VAL A 115 7.75 -9.38 -8.23
N ASP A 116 8.83 -10.12 -8.36
CA ASP A 116 9.87 -10.30 -7.35
C ASP A 116 11.25 -10.34 -8.01
N TYR A 117 12.30 -10.49 -7.23
CA TYR A 117 13.67 -10.50 -7.76
C TYR A 117 13.92 -11.67 -8.72
N GLN A 118 13.21 -12.81 -8.59
CA GLN A 118 13.35 -13.97 -9.47
C GLN A 118 12.61 -13.76 -10.80
N ALA A 119 11.37 -13.25 -10.73
CA ALA A 119 10.55 -13.01 -11.91
C ALA A 119 11.08 -11.83 -12.74
N LEU A 120 11.48 -10.74 -12.08
CA LEU A 120 11.87 -9.51 -12.77
C LEU A 120 13.15 -9.68 -13.60
N VAL A 121 14.09 -10.53 -13.18
CA VAL A 121 15.30 -10.83 -13.96
C VAL A 121 14.98 -11.47 -15.30
N LEU A 122 13.84 -12.16 -15.41
CA LEU A 122 13.41 -12.80 -16.67
C LEU A 122 12.85 -11.79 -17.68
N GLU A 123 12.56 -10.56 -17.26
CA GLU A 123 12.10 -9.49 -18.16
C GLU A 123 13.23 -8.92 -19.02
N GLY A 124 14.49 -9.21 -18.70
CA GLY A 124 15.67 -8.76 -19.45
C GLY A 124 16.49 -7.70 -18.71
N ASP A 125 16.98 -6.70 -19.44
CA ASP A 125 17.79 -5.63 -18.88
C ASP A 125 16.96 -4.61 -18.08
N ALA A 126 17.61 -3.65 -17.44
CA ALA A 126 16.97 -2.66 -16.59
C ALA A 126 15.89 -1.83 -17.33
N ARG A 127 16.08 -1.56 -18.62
CA ARG A 127 15.10 -0.84 -19.44
C ARG A 127 13.83 -1.67 -19.66
N ALA A 128 14.01 -2.94 -20.03
CA ALA A 128 12.90 -3.88 -20.18
C ALA A 128 12.13 -4.09 -18.88
N GLN A 129 12.85 -4.18 -17.76
CA GLN A 129 12.25 -4.27 -16.42
C GLN A 129 11.44 -3.02 -16.06
N ALA A 130 11.98 -1.82 -16.30
CA ALA A 130 11.28 -0.57 -16.06
C ALA A 130 10.03 -0.44 -16.96
N ASP A 131 10.14 -0.78 -18.23
CA ASP A 131 9.01 -0.74 -19.17
C ASP A 131 7.89 -1.72 -18.75
N TYR A 132 8.24 -2.89 -18.23
CA TYR A 132 7.30 -3.83 -17.64
C TYR A 132 6.63 -3.26 -16.39
N LEU A 133 7.40 -2.73 -15.44
CA LEU A 133 6.93 -2.24 -14.15
C LEU A 133 6.01 -1.01 -14.25
N LYS A 134 6.12 -0.19 -15.29
CA LYS A 134 5.21 0.94 -15.54
C LYS A 134 3.74 0.55 -15.57
N HIS A 135 3.45 -0.72 -15.86
CA HIS A 135 2.08 -1.22 -15.95
C HIS A 135 1.48 -1.69 -14.63
N PHE A 136 2.18 -1.51 -13.49
CA PHE A 136 1.77 -2.09 -12.20
C PHE A 136 1.23 -1.07 -11.18
N ARG A 137 0.81 0.10 -11.64
CA ARG A 137 0.20 1.16 -10.83
C ARG A 137 -1.34 1.03 -10.73
N GLN A 138 -1.96 1.90 -9.90
CA GLN A 138 -3.41 1.93 -9.65
C GLN A 138 -4.26 2.09 -10.91
N ASP A 139 -3.80 2.77 -11.94
CA ASP A 139 -4.52 2.92 -13.20
C ASP A 139 -4.82 1.56 -13.86
N ASN A 140 -3.83 0.69 -13.99
CA ASN A 140 -4.04 -0.64 -14.54
C ASN A 140 -4.65 -1.63 -13.54
N ILE A 141 -4.39 -1.48 -12.24
CA ILE A 141 -5.07 -2.24 -11.19
C ILE A 141 -6.59 -2.05 -11.29
N VAL A 142 -7.03 -0.82 -11.50
CA VAL A 142 -8.44 -0.46 -11.62
C VAL A 142 -9.04 -0.97 -12.94
N ARG A 143 -8.31 -0.88 -14.05
CA ARG A 143 -8.75 -1.44 -15.34
C ARG A 143 -8.91 -2.97 -15.28
N ASP A 144 -8.02 -3.66 -14.57
CA ASP A 144 -8.19 -5.10 -14.30
C ASP A 144 -9.45 -5.37 -13.49
N ALA A 145 -9.66 -4.62 -12.41
CA ALA A 145 -10.82 -4.77 -11.54
C ALA A 145 -12.13 -4.58 -12.32
N GLU A 146 -12.20 -3.55 -13.18
CA GLU A 146 -13.38 -3.30 -14.01
C GLU A 146 -13.61 -4.40 -15.06
N ALA A 147 -12.54 -4.89 -15.69
CA ALA A 147 -12.64 -5.99 -16.65
C ALA A 147 -13.13 -7.28 -15.96
N ILE A 148 -12.65 -7.56 -14.74
CA ILE A 148 -13.10 -8.70 -13.93
C ILE A 148 -14.56 -8.52 -13.50
N ARG A 149 -14.96 -7.31 -13.09
CA ARG A 149 -16.35 -7.01 -12.77
C ARG A 149 -17.26 -7.27 -13.96
N ALA A 150 -16.90 -6.77 -15.12
CA ALA A 150 -17.69 -6.94 -16.35
C ALA A 150 -17.83 -8.42 -16.74
N GLU A 151 -16.85 -9.26 -16.42
CA GLU A 151 -16.91 -10.71 -16.66
C GLU A 151 -17.74 -11.44 -15.60
N MET A 152 -17.58 -11.08 -14.29
CA MET A 152 -18.27 -11.76 -13.19
C MET A 152 -19.71 -11.26 -12.95
N SER A 153 -19.98 -9.98 -13.20
CA SER A 153 -21.23 -9.29 -12.86
C SER A 153 -21.52 -8.18 -13.88
N PRO A 154 -21.75 -8.51 -15.17
CA PRO A 154 -21.80 -7.52 -16.25
C PRO A 154 -22.82 -6.39 -15.97
N ASP A 155 -23.95 -6.72 -15.41
CA ASP A 155 -25.06 -5.79 -15.19
C ASP A 155 -25.13 -5.19 -13.77
N THR A 156 -24.14 -5.52 -12.92
CA THR A 156 -24.18 -5.11 -11.50
C THR A 156 -22.90 -4.39 -11.10
N PRO A 157 -22.99 -3.12 -10.67
CA PRO A 157 -21.85 -2.41 -10.10
C PRO A 157 -21.45 -3.02 -8.76
N TRP A 158 -20.15 -2.92 -8.42
CA TRP A 158 -19.59 -3.43 -7.18
C TRP A 158 -19.49 -2.37 -6.10
N SER A 159 -19.57 -2.78 -4.85
CA SER A 159 -19.09 -2.01 -3.72
C SER A 159 -17.59 -2.26 -3.55
N THR A 160 -16.84 -1.28 -3.04
CA THR A 160 -15.42 -1.40 -2.77
C THR A 160 -15.06 -1.04 -1.34
N ILE A 161 -14.05 -1.69 -0.81
CA ILE A 161 -13.38 -1.33 0.43
C ILE A 161 -11.89 -1.17 0.16
N GLY A 162 -11.36 0.04 0.33
CA GLY A 162 -9.98 0.38 0.10
C GLY A 162 -9.26 0.77 1.39
N GLN A 163 -8.10 0.17 1.63
CA GLN A 163 -7.26 0.49 2.77
C GLN A 163 -5.96 1.12 2.29
N SER A 164 -5.59 2.30 2.81
CA SER A 164 -4.37 3.01 2.44
C SER A 164 -4.31 3.23 0.91
N TYR A 165 -3.27 2.75 0.23
CA TYR A 165 -3.15 2.78 -1.24
C TYR A 165 -4.40 2.24 -1.97
N GLY A 166 -5.17 1.34 -1.35
CA GLY A 166 -6.46 0.90 -1.87
C GLY A 166 -7.46 2.04 -2.03
N GLY A 167 -7.34 3.11 -1.26
CA GLY A 167 -8.09 4.35 -1.44
C GLY A 167 -7.63 5.16 -2.66
N TRP A 168 -6.32 5.18 -2.96
CA TRP A 168 -5.81 5.71 -4.25
C TRP A 168 -6.43 4.96 -5.42
N CYS A 169 -6.45 3.63 -5.34
CA CYS A 169 -7.14 2.81 -6.33
C CYS A 169 -8.62 3.15 -6.44
N THR A 170 -9.31 3.38 -5.33
CA THR A 170 -10.73 3.78 -5.31
C THR A 170 -10.95 5.12 -6.02
N MET A 171 -10.14 6.13 -5.74
CA MET A 171 -10.25 7.44 -6.40
C MET A 171 -9.93 7.37 -7.89
N THR A 172 -8.99 6.52 -8.29
CA THR A 172 -8.72 6.21 -9.69
C THR A 172 -9.90 5.47 -10.34
N TYR A 173 -10.53 4.53 -9.63
CA TYR A 173 -11.70 3.82 -10.12
C TYR A 173 -12.89 4.77 -10.37
N LEU A 174 -13.16 5.68 -9.42
CA LEU A 174 -14.16 6.74 -9.57
C LEU A 174 -13.89 7.68 -10.74
N SER A 175 -12.61 7.87 -11.09
CA SER A 175 -12.21 8.69 -12.24
C SER A 175 -12.39 7.98 -13.58
N LEU A 176 -12.05 6.69 -13.65
CA LEU A 176 -12.01 5.92 -14.90
C LEU A 176 -13.32 5.20 -15.21
N HIS A 177 -13.94 4.59 -14.19
CA HIS A 177 -15.10 3.71 -14.34
C HIS A 177 -16.13 3.89 -13.22
N PRO A 178 -16.66 5.11 -12.98
CA PRO A 178 -17.65 5.34 -11.93
C PRO A 178 -18.92 4.51 -12.08
N GLU A 179 -19.28 4.12 -13.31
CA GLU A 179 -20.42 3.27 -13.61
C GLU A 179 -20.30 1.85 -13.06
N GLY A 180 -19.08 1.38 -12.81
CA GLY A 180 -18.79 0.07 -12.21
C GLY A 180 -18.94 0.04 -10.70
N LEU A 181 -19.23 1.18 -10.06
CA LEU A 181 -19.23 1.35 -8.61
C LEU A 181 -20.61 1.70 -8.07
N LYS A 182 -21.03 1.00 -7.03
CA LYS A 182 -22.26 1.26 -6.29
C LYS A 182 -22.04 2.16 -5.08
N GLU A 183 -21.05 1.86 -4.28
CA GLU A 183 -20.64 2.59 -3.08
C GLU A 183 -19.20 2.24 -2.74
N CYS A 184 -18.47 3.15 -2.11
CA CYS A 184 -17.06 2.96 -1.78
C CYS A 184 -16.80 3.30 -0.32
N PHE A 185 -15.94 2.49 0.32
CA PHE A 185 -15.49 2.69 1.70
C PHE A 185 -13.97 2.81 1.70
N ILE A 186 -13.43 3.91 2.23
CA ILE A 186 -11.99 4.19 2.24
C ILE A 186 -11.49 4.35 3.68
N PHE A 187 -10.46 3.61 4.02
CA PHE A 187 -9.85 3.61 5.35
C PHE A 187 -8.41 4.12 5.27
N GLY A 188 -8.15 5.34 5.76
CA GLY A 188 -6.83 5.95 5.78
C GLY A 188 -6.19 6.04 4.39
N GLY A 189 -6.98 6.39 3.35
CA GLY A 189 -6.52 6.27 1.98
C GLY A 189 -7.13 7.29 1.01
N VAL A 190 -7.48 8.49 1.44
CA VAL A 190 -7.91 9.55 0.52
C VAL A 190 -6.71 10.38 0.09
N PRO A 191 -6.28 10.31 -1.19
CA PRO A 191 -5.12 11.05 -1.68
C PRO A 191 -5.41 12.54 -1.86
N GLY A 192 -4.37 13.37 -1.84
CA GLY A 192 -4.41 14.68 -2.45
C GLY A 192 -4.33 14.54 -3.98
N LEU A 193 -5.35 15.00 -4.71
CA LEU A 193 -5.49 14.71 -6.14
C LEU A 193 -4.40 15.34 -7.01
N ASP A 194 -3.87 16.49 -6.60
CA ASP A 194 -2.87 17.27 -7.35
C ASP A 194 -1.49 17.30 -6.68
N ARG A 195 -1.30 16.56 -5.59
CA ARG A 195 -0.05 16.62 -4.84
C ARG A 195 1.06 15.85 -5.56
N THR A 196 2.20 16.51 -5.75
CA THR A 196 3.41 15.86 -6.23
C THR A 196 4.03 14.98 -5.13
N ALA A 197 4.90 14.05 -5.52
CA ALA A 197 5.65 13.24 -4.56
C ALA A 197 6.42 14.14 -3.56
N ARG A 198 7.02 15.24 -4.03
CA ARG A 198 7.72 16.20 -3.17
C ARG A 198 6.80 16.81 -2.11
N GLU A 199 5.63 17.33 -2.51
CA GLU A 199 4.66 17.90 -1.58
C GLU A 199 4.15 16.89 -0.55
N ILE A 200 4.01 15.62 -0.95
CA ILE A 200 3.64 14.54 -0.03
C ILE A 200 4.70 14.40 1.07
N TYR A 201 5.99 14.31 0.71
CA TYR A 201 7.05 14.15 1.72
C TYR A 201 7.29 15.41 2.54
N GLU A 202 7.17 16.61 1.96
CA GLU A 202 7.17 17.86 2.72
C GLU A 202 6.05 17.89 3.78
N GLY A 203 4.91 17.27 3.48
CA GLY A 203 3.80 17.10 4.43
C GLY A 203 4.02 15.95 5.43
N THR A 204 4.79 14.93 5.09
CA THR A 204 5.00 13.72 5.90
C THR A 204 6.06 13.91 6.99
N PHE A 205 7.18 14.53 6.67
CA PHE A 205 8.31 14.69 7.62
C PHE A 205 7.92 15.33 8.95
N PRO A 206 7.08 16.38 9.03
CA PRO A 206 6.64 16.93 10.31
C PRO A 206 5.93 15.92 11.21
N PHE A 207 5.12 15.02 10.63
CA PHE A 207 4.47 13.94 11.39
C PHE A 207 5.49 12.91 11.87
N VAL A 208 6.51 12.61 11.06
CA VAL A 208 7.58 11.69 11.44
C VAL A 208 8.41 12.27 12.60
N GLU A 209 8.74 13.57 12.57
CA GLU A 209 9.41 14.25 13.69
C GLU A 209 8.56 14.19 14.96
N GLU A 210 7.27 14.45 14.87
CA GLU A 210 6.35 14.40 16.01
C GLU A 210 6.26 12.97 16.59
N ARG A 211 6.25 11.92 15.72
CA ARG A 211 6.27 10.53 16.18
C ARG A 211 7.58 10.17 16.88
N ASN A 212 8.71 10.67 16.39
CA ASN A 212 9.99 10.52 17.09
C ASN A 212 9.95 11.17 18.48
N ARG A 213 9.42 12.41 18.57
CA ARG A 213 9.27 13.11 19.84
C ARG A 213 8.44 12.27 20.82
N GLN A 214 7.27 11.80 20.42
CA GLN A 214 6.38 10.97 21.23
C GLN A 214 7.05 9.64 21.67
N TYR A 215 7.78 9.01 20.75
CA TYR A 215 8.50 7.77 21.04
C TYR A 215 9.55 7.98 22.14
N PHE A 216 10.40 9.00 22.01
CA PHE A 216 11.46 9.27 22.98
C PHE A 216 10.94 9.87 24.29
N GLU A 217 9.77 10.50 24.30
CA GLU A 217 9.09 10.84 25.56
C GLU A 217 8.63 9.59 26.32
N LYS A 218 8.13 8.61 25.59
CA LYS A 218 7.67 7.33 26.16
C LYS A 218 8.84 6.42 26.57
N PHE A 219 9.88 6.35 25.75
CA PHE A 219 11.04 5.49 25.92
C PHE A 219 12.35 6.29 25.87
N PRO A 220 12.62 7.16 26.88
CA PRO A 220 13.80 8.04 26.84
C PRO A 220 15.13 7.27 26.83
N MET A 221 15.16 6.06 27.43
CA MET A 221 16.35 5.19 27.46
C MET A 221 16.77 4.70 26.06
N ASP A 222 15.87 4.66 25.10
CA ASP A 222 16.17 4.17 23.76
C ASP A 222 17.02 5.13 22.96
N LYS A 223 17.05 6.41 23.34
CA LYS A 223 17.94 7.38 22.69
C LYS A 223 19.40 6.97 22.82
N GLU A 224 19.84 6.66 24.02
CA GLU A 224 21.22 6.20 24.27
C GLU A 224 21.50 4.86 23.61
N ARG A 225 20.54 3.91 23.66
CA ARG A 225 20.67 2.61 22.97
C ARG A 225 20.89 2.76 21.48
N LEU A 226 20.12 3.63 20.84
CA LEU A 226 20.19 3.88 19.40
C LEU A 226 21.48 4.59 18.99
N VAL A 227 21.94 5.58 19.77
CA VAL A 227 23.23 6.24 19.54
C VAL A 227 24.37 5.25 19.65
N LYS A 228 24.37 4.41 20.73
CA LYS A 228 25.35 3.34 20.90
C LYS A 228 25.34 2.36 19.73
N LEU A 229 24.16 1.89 19.33
CA LEU A 229 23.97 0.96 18.23
C LEU A 229 24.46 1.57 16.92
N ALA A 230 24.06 2.80 16.59
CA ALA A 230 24.46 3.47 15.36
C ALA A 230 25.98 3.63 15.29
N ARG A 231 26.62 4.06 16.36
CA ARG A 231 28.10 4.17 16.44
C ARG A 231 28.77 2.83 16.23
N HIS A 232 28.29 1.78 16.89
CA HIS A 232 28.84 0.42 16.71
C HIS A 232 28.71 -0.05 15.24
N LEU A 233 27.57 0.19 14.60
CA LEU A 233 27.34 -0.16 13.20
C LEU A 233 28.18 0.64 12.22
N GLN A 234 28.58 1.86 12.57
CA GLN A 234 29.49 2.68 11.74
C GLN A 234 30.97 2.21 11.86
N GLU A 235 31.35 1.77 13.05
CA GLU A 235 32.74 1.39 13.36
C GLU A 235 33.05 -0.09 13.05
N ASN A 236 32.04 -0.95 12.89
CA ASN A 236 32.19 -2.38 12.72
C ASN A 236 31.42 -2.90 11.51
N ASP A 237 31.97 -3.94 10.86
CA ASP A 237 31.29 -4.63 9.74
C ASP A 237 30.29 -5.66 10.28
N VAL A 238 29.14 -5.19 10.72
CA VAL A 238 28.05 -6.05 11.19
C VAL A 238 27.19 -6.49 10.01
N ARG A 239 26.92 -7.80 9.92
CA ARG A 239 26.16 -8.37 8.79
C ARG A 239 25.02 -9.25 9.25
N PHE A 240 23.97 -9.27 8.41
CA PHE A 240 22.93 -10.29 8.46
C PHE A 240 23.48 -11.65 7.97
N PRO A 241 22.79 -12.78 8.28
CA PRO A 241 23.20 -14.08 7.76
C PRO A 241 23.24 -14.20 6.24
N ASN A 242 22.44 -13.39 5.50
CA ASN A 242 22.47 -13.33 4.04
C ASN A 242 23.68 -12.56 3.47
N GLY A 243 24.51 -11.95 4.34
CA GLY A 243 25.69 -11.20 3.96
C GLY A 243 25.47 -9.69 3.79
N ASP A 244 24.25 -9.20 3.83
CA ASP A 244 23.96 -7.77 3.76
C ASP A 244 24.49 -7.05 5.00
N ARG A 245 24.95 -5.82 4.83
CA ARG A 245 25.42 -4.98 5.93
C ARG A 245 24.26 -4.51 6.79
N VAL A 246 24.46 -4.51 8.10
CA VAL A 246 23.56 -3.83 9.04
C VAL A 246 24.09 -2.42 9.25
N ILE A 247 23.40 -1.43 8.71
CA ILE A 247 23.76 -0.01 8.79
C ILE A 247 22.74 0.78 9.61
N PRO A 248 23.12 1.94 10.19
CA PRO A 248 22.22 2.76 10.99
C PRO A 248 20.91 3.13 10.26
N GLN A 249 20.98 3.40 8.96
CA GLN A 249 19.81 3.77 8.16
C GLN A 249 18.76 2.66 8.09
N LEU A 250 19.16 1.37 8.11
CA LEU A 250 18.22 0.26 8.21
C LEU A 250 17.46 0.27 9.54
N VAL A 251 18.13 0.66 10.62
CA VAL A 251 17.48 0.82 11.93
C VAL A 251 16.49 1.99 11.91
N GLN A 252 16.82 3.09 11.22
CA GLN A 252 15.90 4.21 11.05
C GLN A 252 14.60 3.81 10.32
N LEU A 253 14.65 2.84 9.40
CA LEU A 253 13.47 2.34 8.68
C LEU A 253 12.46 1.63 9.60
N LEU A 254 12.83 1.23 10.83
CA LEU A 254 11.88 0.71 11.81
C LEU A 254 10.75 1.70 12.13
N GLY A 255 10.98 2.99 11.91
CA GLY A 255 9.97 4.04 12.10
C GLY A 255 8.75 3.92 11.18
N LEU A 256 8.84 3.16 10.10
CA LEU A 256 7.66 2.75 9.31
C LEU A 256 6.58 2.12 10.21
N LYS A 257 6.98 1.38 11.25
CA LYS A 257 6.04 0.74 12.16
C LYS A 257 5.25 1.72 13.03
N PHE A 258 5.72 2.94 13.25
CA PHE A 258 5.01 3.93 14.08
C PHE A 258 3.62 4.32 13.57
N GLY A 259 3.31 4.02 12.33
CA GLY A 259 1.97 4.19 11.76
C GLY A 259 0.95 3.14 12.20
N PHE A 260 1.36 2.13 12.99
CA PHE A 260 0.50 1.03 13.42
C PHE A 260 0.41 0.97 14.95
N ALA A 261 -0.74 0.52 15.46
CA ALA A 261 -0.96 0.40 16.89
C ALA A 261 0.03 -0.59 17.56
N HIS A 262 0.48 -0.27 18.76
CA HIS A 262 1.35 -1.07 19.61
C HIS A 262 2.77 -1.35 19.09
N THR A 263 3.16 -0.78 17.98
CA THR A 263 4.45 -1.05 17.35
C THR A 263 5.61 -0.26 17.95
N ALA A 264 5.33 0.84 18.65
CA ALA A 264 6.34 1.55 19.43
C ALA A 264 6.92 0.64 20.54
N GLU A 265 6.06 -0.12 21.21
CA GLU A 265 6.46 -1.11 22.21
C GLU A 265 7.27 -2.25 21.57
N GLU A 266 6.88 -2.74 20.41
CA GLU A 266 7.64 -3.77 19.69
C GLU A 266 9.05 -3.29 19.35
N ILE A 267 9.20 -2.03 18.90
CA ILE A 267 10.51 -1.44 18.62
C ILE A 267 11.34 -1.31 19.90
N HIS A 268 10.73 -0.81 20.97
CA HIS A 268 11.40 -0.69 22.27
C HIS A 268 11.97 -2.04 22.74
N PHE A 269 11.16 -3.09 22.76
CA PHE A 269 11.61 -4.41 23.18
C PHE A 269 12.63 -5.03 22.22
N LEU A 270 12.52 -4.75 20.91
CA LEU A 270 13.56 -5.16 19.96
C LEU A 270 14.90 -4.48 20.24
N LEU A 271 14.90 -3.20 20.62
CA LEU A 271 16.10 -2.45 20.96
C LEU A 271 16.74 -2.91 22.27
N GLU A 272 15.96 -3.43 23.23
CA GLU A 272 16.52 -4.06 24.44
C GLU A 272 17.42 -5.25 24.12
N GLU A 273 17.12 -5.94 23.02
CA GLU A 273 17.87 -7.11 22.56
C GLU A 273 19.00 -6.76 21.58
N ALA A 274 19.30 -5.45 21.36
CA ALA A 274 20.27 -5.02 20.35
C ALA A 274 21.68 -5.58 20.60
N PHE A 275 22.10 -5.70 21.84
CA PHE A 275 23.40 -6.21 22.22
C PHE A 275 23.32 -7.42 23.13
N VAL A 276 24.30 -8.30 23.02
CA VAL A 276 24.46 -9.48 23.86
C VAL A 276 25.92 -9.70 24.21
N GLN A 277 26.19 -10.18 25.43
CA GLN A 277 27.52 -10.58 25.83
C GLN A 277 27.87 -11.96 25.24
N ALA A 278 28.94 -12.03 24.47
CA ALA A 278 29.47 -13.26 23.89
C ALA A 278 30.94 -13.42 24.31
N GLY A 279 31.17 -14.26 25.32
CA GLY A 279 32.47 -14.33 25.99
C GLY A 279 32.81 -12.98 26.67
N ASP A 280 33.98 -12.43 26.31
CA ASP A 280 34.45 -11.14 26.82
C ASP A 280 34.04 -9.95 25.94
N GLN A 281 33.23 -10.18 24.89
CA GLN A 281 32.84 -9.16 23.91
C GLN A 281 31.35 -8.91 23.96
N GLU A 282 30.97 -7.63 23.80
CA GLU A 282 29.60 -7.24 23.50
C GLU A 282 29.44 -7.16 21.99
N ILE A 283 28.46 -7.88 21.46
CA ILE A 283 28.18 -7.94 20.01
C ILE A 283 26.73 -7.60 19.73
N VAL A 284 26.42 -7.14 18.51
CA VAL A 284 25.04 -7.00 18.04
C VAL A 284 24.38 -8.38 17.97
N SER A 285 23.28 -8.55 18.69
CA SER A 285 22.67 -9.86 18.86
C SER A 285 22.07 -10.41 17.56
N HIS A 286 22.03 -11.72 17.47
CA HIS A 286 21.36 -12.39 16.35
C HIS A 286 19.84 -12.14 16.38
N THR A 287 19.24 -12.14 17.58
CA THR A 287 17.81 -11.86 17.76
C THR A 287 17.43 -10.49 17.23
N PHE A 288 18.19 -9.45 17.57
CA PHE A 288 17.98 -8.11 17.02
C PHE A 288 18.09 -8.09 15.49
N LYS A 289 19.14 -8.68 14.94
CA LYS A 289 19.33 -8.74 13.47
C LYS A 289 18.14 -9.40 12.78
N MET A 290 17.64 -10.51 13.30
CA MET A 290 16.48 -11.21 12.73
C MET A 290 15.20 -10.39 12.85
N GLY A 291 14.99 -9.72 14.00
CA GLY A 291 13.86 -8.83 14.22
C GLY A 291 13.88 -7.64 13.26
N LEU A 292 15.03 -7.02 13.07
CA LEU A 292 15.23 -5.93 12.10
C LEU A 292 14.96 -6.40 10.67
N GLN A 293 15.55 -7.53 10.26
CA GLN A 293 15.33 -8.09 8.92
C GLN A 293 13.86 -8.45 8.67
N ALA A 294 13.19 -9.03 9.66
CA ALA A 294 11.76 -9.36 9.57
C ALA A 294 10.87 -8.11 9.45
N ALA A 295 11.28 -7.01 10.06
CA ALA A 295 10.57 -5.73 9.98
C ALA A 295 10.73 -5.03 8.62
N LEU A 296 11.82 -5.31 7.89
CA LEU A 296 12.21 -4.63 6.65
C LEU A 296 12.14 -5.56 5.42
N ARG A 297 11.12 -6.40 5.36
CA ARG A 297 10.98 -7.39 4.27
C ARG A 297 10.49 -6.75 2.98
N PHE A 298 11.34 -6.82 1.93
CA PHE A 298 11.02 -6.42 0.55
C PHE A 298 11.10 -7.60 -0.42
N ASP A 299 11.40 -8.79 0.05
CA ASP A 299 11.61 -10.01 -0.72
C ASP A 299 10.36 -10.48 -1.48
N THR A 300 9.20 -10.41 -0.84
CA THR A 300 7.91 -10.82 -1.42
C THR A 300 7.07 -9.65 -1.93
N ASN A 301 7.51 -8.42 -1.73
CA ASN A 301 6.77 -7.19 -2.07
C ASN A 301 7.68 -6.05 -2.56
N PRO A 302 8.57 -6.29 -3.55
CA PRO A 302 9.50 -5.27 -4.03
C PRO A 302 8.81 -4.08 -4.72
N ILE A 303 7.58 -4.24 -5.20
CA ILE A 303 6.77 -3.15 -5.76
C ILE A 303 6.63 -2.01 -4.74
N PHE A 304 6.55 -2.33 -3.44
CA PHE A 304 6.51 -1.31 -2.38
C PHE A 304 7.69 -0.34 -2.48
N ALA A 305 8.89 -0.83 -2.69
CA ALA A 305 10.07 0.01 -2.85
C ALA A 305 10.15 0.64 -4.25
N ILE A 306 9.94 -0.14 -5.31
CA ILE A 306 10.17 0.28 -6.70
C ILE A 306 9.13 1.28 -7.20
N LEU A 307 7.86 1.10 -6.85
CA LEU A 307 6.76 1.94 -7.33
C LEU A 307 6.16 2.85 -6.25
N HIS A 308 6.77 2.91 -5.06
CA HIS A 308 6.20 3.68 -3.95
C HIS A 308 5.97 5.15 -4.32
N GLU A 309 6.94 5.83 -4.89
CA GLU A 309 6.78 7.22 -5.30
C GLU A 309 5.99 7.40 -6.60
N ALA A 310 5.97 6.38 -7.46
CA ALA A 310 5.21 6.41 -8.71
C ALA A 310 3.70 6.54 -8.49
N ILE A 311 3.19 6.14 -7.34
CA ILE A 311 1.76 6.28 -6.99
C ILE A 311 1.30 7.75 -6.88
N TYR A 312 2.25 8.68 -6.70
CA TYR A 312 1.99 10.11 -6.64
C TYR A 312 2.25 10.82 -7.97
N ALA A 313 2.87 10.16 -8.94
CA ALA A 313 3.35 10.79 -10.17
C ALA A 313 2.26 10.88 -11.25
N GLN A 314 2.05 12.08 -11.77
CA GLN A 314 1.11 12.39 -12.85
C GLN A 314 1.76 13.43 -13.78
N GLY A 315 2.24 12.99 -14.96
CA GLY A 315 2.88 13.86 -15.94
C GLY A 315 4.20 14.49 -15.46
N SER A 316 4.84 13.90 -14.48
CA SER A 316 6.12 14.33 -13.92
C SER A 316 6.86 13.15 -13.30
N ALA A 317 8.18 13.25 -13.22
CA ALA A 317 9.01 12.28 -12.53
C ALA A 317 8.90 12.42 -11.01
N SER A 318 9.00 11.33 -10.28
CA SER A 318 9.11 11.34 -8.81
C SER A 318 10.50 11.77 -8.33
N ALA A 319 11.53 11.46 -9.11
CA ALA A 319 12.92 11.92 -8.95
C ALA A 319 13.49 11.70 -7.54
N TRP A 320 13.15 10.56 -6.92
CA TRP A 320 13.55 10.27 -5.53
C TRP A 320 13.18 11.41 -4.56
N ALA A 321 11.94 11.83 -4.60
CA ALA A 321 11.45 13.01 -3.89
C ALA A 321 11.68 12.93 -2.37
N CYS A 322 11.51 11.76 -1.75
CA CYS A 322 11.77 11.57 -0.33
C CYS A 322 13.23 11.86 0.02
N ASP A 323 14.16 11.31 -0.73
CA ASP A 323 15.60 11.51 -0.55
C ASP A 323 16.00 12.99 -0.74
N ALA A 324 15.43 13.65 -1.75
CA ALA A 324 15.66 15.06 -2.00
C ALA A 324 15.15 15.95 -0.84
N VAL A 325 13.91 15.74 -0.39
CA VAL A 325 13.33 16.49 0.73
C VAL A 325 14.12 16.26 2.01
N GLN A 326 14.52 15.02 2.29
CA GLN A 326 15.33 14.68 3.46
C GLN A 326 16.66 15.43 3.45
N LYS A 327 17.39 15.42 2.33
CA LYS A 327 18.69 16.08 2.20
C LYS A 327 18.59 17.61 2.30
N GLU A 328 17.57 18.19 1.70
CA GLU A 328 17.40 19.64 1.61
C GLU A 328 16.84 20.26 2.91
N SER A 329 15.83 19.61 3.50
CA SER A 329 15.04 20.21 4.60
C SER A 329 15.19 19.48 5.93
N TYR A 330 15.61 18.21 5.93
CA TYR A 330 15.72 17.37 7.12
C TYR A 330 17.10 16.67 7.19
N PRO A 331 18.24 17.40 6.96
CA PRO A 331 19.58 16.77 6.96
C PRO A 331 19.96 16.20 8.33
N HIS A 332 19.34 16.65 9.42
CA HIS A 332 19.58 16.17 10.78
C HIS A 332 19.18 14.71 10.99
N PHE A 333 18.36 14.09 10.12
CA PHE A 333 18.14 12.64 10.13
C PHE A 333 19.42 11.83 9.86
N ASN A 334 20.44 12.44 9.29
CA ASN A 334 21.76 11.81 9.07
C ASN A 334 22.69 11.95 10.28
N ASN A 335 22.25 12.62 11.34
CA ASN A 335 23.01 12.76 12.58
C ASN A 335 22.69 11.64 13.56
N PHE A 336 23.50 10.60 13.58
CA PHE A 336 23.28 9.45 14.46
C PHE A 336 23.64 9.69 15.93
N GLU A 337 24.25 10.81 16.26
CA GLU A 337 24.42 11.25 17.67
C GLU A 337 23.11 11.83 18.25
N ASP A 338 22.15 12.14 17.38
CA ASP A 338 20.77 12.46 17.74
C ASP A 338 19.81 11.64 16.87
N PHE A 339 19.83 10.34 17.05
CA PHE A 339 19.15 9.35 16.22
C PHE A 339 17.65 9.63 16.07
N LEU A 340 17.16 9.65 14.81
CA LEU A 340 15.75 9.75 14.47
C LEU A 340 15.35 8.59 13.54
N PHE A 341 14.16 8.08 13.74
CA PHE A 341 13.54 7.11 12.84
C PHE A 341 12.93 7.78 11.63
N TYR A 342 12.93 7.09 10.50
CA TYR A 342 12.15 7.46 9.31
C TYR A 342 10.68 7.05 9.46
N GLY A 343 9.85 7.36 8.44
CA GLY A 343 8.47 6.91 8.31
C GLY A 343 8.29 5.95 7.13
N GLU A 344 7.18 6.10 6.41
CA GLU A 344 6.92 5.39 5.16
C GLU A 344 7.69 6.06 4.02
N MET A 345 8.93 5.64 3.85
CA MET A 345 9.91 6.30 3.00
C MET A 345 10.78 5.27 2.28
N VAL A 346 11.03 5.53 1.00
CA VAL A 346 11.92 4.72 0.18
C VAL A 346 13.06 5.59 -0.32
N PHE A 347 14.29 5.10 -0.17
CA PHE A 347 15.51 5.82 -0.52
C PHE A 347 16.32 5.05 -1.57
N PRO A 348 17.08 5.74 -2.44
CA PRO A 348 17.94 5.10 -3.43
C PRO A 348 18.95 4.11 -2.81
N TRP A 349 19.53 4.43 -1.65
CA TRP A 349 20.51 3.59 -0.97
C TRP A 349 19.96 2.21 -0.56
N MET A 350 18.63 2.05 -0.41
CA MET A 350 18.02 0.74 -0.12
C MET A 350 18.33 -0.29 -1.22
N PHE A 351 18.45 0.17 -2.46
CA PHE A 351 18.81 -0.66 -3.63
C PHE A 351 20.31 -0.99 -3.70
N ASP A 352 21.13 -0.42 -2.83
CA ASP A 352 22.54 -0.77 -2.66
C ASP A 352 22.76 -1.76 -1.50
N GLU A 353 21.92 -1.70 -0.47
CA GLU A 353 22.15 -2.39 0.81
C GLU A 353 21.25 -3.62 1.04
N ILE A 354 20.09 -3.69 0.39
CA ILE A 354 19.10 -4.78 0.59
C ILE A 354 19.18 -5.76 -0.59
N SER A 355 19.59 -7.01 -0.31
CA SER A 355 19.85 -8.05 -1.34
C SER A 355 18.71 -8.23 -2.33
N GLU A 356 17.46 -8.22 -1.85
CA GLU A 356 16.29 -8.43 -2.68
C GLU A 356 16.00 -7.25 -3.63
N LEU A 357 16.58 -6.09 -3.37
CA LEU A 357 16.42 -4.87 -4.18
C LEU A 357 17.63 -4.58 -5.08
N LYS A 358 18.81 -5.10 -4.77
CA LYS A 358 20.07 -4.78 -5.51
C LYS A 358 19.96 -4.98 -7.01
N GLY A 359 19.35 -6.08 -7.45
CA GLY A 359 19.15 -6.37 -8.87
C GLY A 359 18.18 -5.46 -9.61
N MET A 360 17.43 -4.63 -8.87
CA MET A 360 16.39 -3.74 -9.39
C MET A 360 16.83 -2.27 -9.41
N LYS A 361 18.03 -1.94 -8.96
CA LYS A 361 18.53 -0.57 -8.80
C LYS A 361 18.40 0.27 -10.06
N GLU A 362 18.91 -0.23 -11.18
CA GLU A 362 18.88 0.51 -12.44
C GLU A 362 17.45 0.70 -12.95
N ALA A 363 16.59 -0.31 -12.84
CA ALA A 363 15.19 -0.21 -13.18
C ALA A 363 14.47 0.83 -12.30
N ALA A 364 14.77 0.85 -11.00
CA ALA A 364 14.22 1.84 -10.06
C ALA A 364 14.64 3.28 -10.41
N ASN A 365 15.90 3.48 -10.80
CA ASN A 365 16.39 4.79 -11.26
C ASN A 365 15.70 5.25 -12.54
N ILE A 366 15.53 4.35 -13.52
CA ILE A 366 14.79 4.65 -14.76
C ILE A 366 13.35 5.08 -14.45
N LEU A 367 12.69 4.39 -13.52
CA LEU A 367 11.31 4.72 -13.11
C LEU A 367 11.24 6.04 -12.34
N ALA A 368 12.24 6.35 -11.50
CA ALA A 368 12.30 7.62 -10.78
C ALA A 368 12.48 8.82 -11.73
N ASP A 369 13.21 8.64 -12.83
CA ASP A 369 13.44 9.67 -13.85
C ASP A 369 12.33 9.74 -14.90
N TYR A 370 11.39 8.79 -14.89
CA TYR A 370 10.31 8.73 -15.88
C TYR A 370 9.27 9.83 -15.63
N ASP A 371 9.06 10.70 -16.60
CA ASP A 371 8.13 11.83 -16.55
C ASP A 371 6.81 11.62 -17.31
N GLY A 372 6.71 10.51 -18.05
CA GLY A 372 5.55 10.16 -18.88
C GLY A 372 4.41 9.46 -18.15
N TRP A 373 4.36 9.53 -16.81
CA TRP A 373 3.30 8.90 -16.04
C TRP A 373 1.92 9.43 -16.40
N PRO A 374 0.95 8.55 -16.76
CA PRO A 374 -0.43 8.98 -17.03
C PRO A 374 -1.07 9.66 -15.82
N ALA A 375 -2.06 10.51 -16.07
CA ALA A 375 -2.91 11.04 -15.01
C ALA A 375 -3.67 9.89 -14.31
N LEU A 376 -3.85 10.02 -13.00
CA LEU A 376 -4.51 9.03 -12.16
C LEU A 376 -5.94 9.43 -11.80
N TYR A 377 -6.21 10.74 -11.81
CA TYR A 377 -7.49 11.30 -11.39
C TYR A 377 -8.04 12.24 -12.45
N ASP A 378 -9.29 12.02 -12.85
CA ASP A 378 -10.04 12.94 -13.73
C ASP A 378 -10.90 13.84 -12.83
N LYS A 379 -10.46 15.08 -12.63
CA LYS A 379 -11.15 16.05 -11.78
C LYS A 379 -12.50 16.49 -12.33
N ASP A 380 -12.69 16.48 -13.64
CA ASP A 380 -13.98 16.80 -14.26
C ASP A 380 -15.01 15.69 -13.98
N VAL A 381 -14.59 14.43 -14.02
CA VAL A 381 -15.41 13.29 -13.65
C VAL A 381 -15.70 13.32 -12.16
N LEU A 382 -14.66 13.48 -11.33
CA LEU A 382 -14.79 13.51 -9.87
C LEU A 382 -15.68 14.67 -9.37
N SER A 383 -15.62 15.84 -10.04
CA SER A 383 -16.48 17.00 -9.69
C SER A 383 -17.98 16.73 -9.87
N ARG A 384 -18.33 15.69 -10.61
CA ARG A 384 -19.70 15.25 -10.86
C ARG A 384 -20.01 13.89 -10.26
N ASN A 385 -19.21 13.46 -9.29
CA ASN A 385 -19.37 12.15 -8.67
C ASN A 385 -20.76 11.97 -8.06
N THR A 386 -21.43 10.88 -8.41
CA THR A 386 -22.71 10.48 -7.85
C THR A 386 -22.63 9.23 -6.97
N VAL A 387 -21.46 8.57 -6.96
CA VAL A 387 -21.24 7.35 -6.16
C VAL A 387 -21.04 7.74 -4.70
N PRO A 388 -21.79 7.19 -3.74
CA PRO A 388 -21.56 7.43 -2.33
C PRO A 388 -20.17 6.89 -1.90
N VAL A 389 -19.40 7.72 -1.22
CA VAL A 389 -18.07 7.38 -0.69
C VAL A 389 -18.01 7.75 0.78
N ALA A 390 -17.75 6.78 1.65
CA ALA A 390 -17.52 7.03 3.07
C ALA A 390 -16.06 6.75 3.43
N CYS A 391 -15.44 7.68 4.15
CA CYS A 391 -14.02 7.67 4.45
C CYS A 391 -13.75 7.72 5.95
N ALA A 392 -12.82 6.89 6.43
CA ALA A 392 -12.18 7.11 7.73
C ALA A 392 -10.88 7.87 7.50
N VAL A 393 -10.75 9.02 8.16
CA VAL A 393 -9.57 9.88 8.11
C VAL A 393 -8.98 9.98 9.52
N TYR A 394 -7.73 9.57 9.66
CA TYR A 394 -7.06 9.54 10.95
C TYR A 394 -6.27 10.84 11.14
N ALA A 395 -6.59 11.57 12.21
CA ALA A 395 -6.09 12.94 12.42
C ALA A 395 -4.54 13.02 12.52
N ASN A 396 -3.93 11.97 13.07
CA ASN A 396 -2.49 11.88 13.32
C ASN A 396 -1.80 10.84 12.43
N ASP A 397 -2.40 10.50 11.30
CA ASP A 397 -1.82 9.55 10.34
C ASP A 397 -0.50 10.10 9.78
N MET A 398 0.59 9.35 9.98
CA MET A 398 1.90 9.75 9.49
C MET A 398 2.16 9.31 8.04
N PHE A 399 1.25 8.51 7.44
CA PHE A 399 1.38 8.02 6.06
C PHE A 399 0.48 8.78 5.10
N VAL A 400 -0.75 9.09 5.52
CA VAL A 400 -1.73 9.79 4.69
C VAL A 400 -2.15 11.07 5.39
N ASN A 401 -1.69 12.20 4.87
CA ASN A 401 -1.92 13.51 5.47
C ASN A 401 -3.41 13.87 5.48
N ALA A 402 -3.98 14.01 6.69
CA ALA A 402 -5.40 14.30 6.88
C ALA A 402 -5.85 15.62 6.22
N ARG A 403 -4.96 16.62 6.10
CA ARG A 403 -5.26 17.87 5.40
C ARG A 403 -5.47 17.64 3.90
N PHE A 404 -4.59 16.86 3.26
CA PHE A 404 -4.74 16.53 1.85
C PHE A 404 -5.98 15.68 1.58
N SER A 405 -6.30 14.76 2.49
CA SER A 405 -7.54 14.00 2.43
C SER A 405 -8.76 14.90 2.51
N ARG A 406 -8.76 15.88 3.42
CA ARG A 406 -9.86 16.84 3.58
C ARG A 406 -10.07 17.68 2.32
N GLU A 407 -9.01 18.20 1.72
CA GLU A 407 -9.08 18.96 0.47
C GLU A 407 -9.78 18.16 -0.65
N THR A 408 -9.46 16.89 -0.78
CA THR A 408 -10.12 15.99 -1.75
C THR A 408 -11.59 15.76 -1.41
N ILE A 409 -11.89 15.41 -0.16
CA ILE A 409 -13.25 15.14 0.30
C ILE A 409 -14.17 16.34 0.09
N GLU A 410 -13.68 17.54 0.36
CA GLU A 410 -14.42 18.79 0.16
C GLU A 410 -14.64 19.14 -1.34
N SER A 411 -13.77 18.66 -2.22
CA SER A 411 -13.84 18.93 -3.66
C SER A 411 -14.67 17.92 -4.46
N VAL A 412 -14.94 16.73 -3.90
CA VAL A 412 -15.65 15.66 -4.60
C VAL A 412 -17.04 15.45 -4.00
N PRO A 413 -18.13 15.64 -4.76
CA PRO A 413 -19.49 15.41 -4.26
C PRO A 413 -19.71 13.99 -3.77
N ASN A 414 -20.65 13.82 -2.82
CA ASN A 414 -21.03 12.53 -2.23
C ASN A 414 -19.90 11.79 -1.48
N MET A 415 -18.82 12.46 -1.14
CA MET A 415 -17.85 11.97 -0.19
C MET A 415 -18.17 12.47 1.22
N LYS A 416 -18.21 11.57 2.17
CA LYS A 416 -18.41 11.86 3.61
C LYS A 416 -17.25 11.26 4.40
N ALA A 417 -16.81 11.95 5.45
CA ALA A 417 -15.70 11.49 6.26
C ALA A 417 -16.03 11.39 7.74
N PHE A 418 -15.55 10.32 8.34
CA PHE A 418 -15.40 10.17 9.78
C PHE A 418 -13.97 10.51 10.16
N TYR A 419 -13.78 11.70 10.75
CA TYR A 419 -12.48 12.13 11.26
C TYR A 419 -12.31 11.65 12.70
N THR A 420 -11.18 10.98 12.97
CA THR A 420 -10.93 10.45 14.30
C THR A 420 -9.44 10.47 14.65
N SER A 421 -9.13 10.66 15.93
CA SER A 421 -7.79 10.49 16.51
C SER A 421 -7.66 9.18 17.30
N GLU A 422 -8.67 8.33 17.26
CA GLU A 422 -8.71 7.07 18.03
C GLU A 422 -7.80 6.01 17.43
N TYR A 423 -7.56 6.07 16.11
CA TYR A 423 -6.79 5.08 15.37
C TYR A 423 -5.55 5.67 14.76
N GLU A 424 -4.50 4.85 14.68
CA GLU A 424 -3.38 5.04 13.78
C GLU A 424 -3.76 4.59 12.36
N HIS A 425 -2.81 4.49 11.44
CA HIS A 425 -3.06 4.06 10.05
C HIS A 425 -3.71 2.67 9.90
N CYS A 426 -3.72 1.87 10.96
CA CYS A 426 -4.30 0.52 10.99
C CYS A 426 -5.77 0.45 11.42
N GLY A 427 -6.53 1.55 11.34
CA GLY A 427 -7.90 1.62 11.88
C GLY A 427 -8.84 0.52 11.38
N LEU A 428 -8.75 0.11 10.11
CA LEU A 428 -9.57 -1.00 9.60
C LEU A 428 -9.28 -2.32 10.33
N ARG A 429 -8.03 -2.60 10.67
CA ARG A 429 -7.66 -3.81 11.41
C ARG A 429 -8.05 -3.75 12.88
N VAL A 430 -7.81 -2.60 13.51
CA VAL A 430 -8.01 -2.41 14.95
C VAL A 430 -9.48 -2.11 15.26
N GLY A 431 -10.10 -1.19 14.53
CA GLY A 431 -11.50 -0.81 14.69
C GLY A 431 -12.47 -1.81 14.07
N GLY A 432 -12.00 -2.60 13.12
CA GLY A 432 -12.66 -3.78 12.57
C GLY A 432 -14.14 -3.59 12.24
N GLU A 433 -14.95 -4.43 12.87
CA GLU A 433 -16.40 -4.48 12.70
C GLU A 433 -17.10 -3.15 13.03
N HIS A 434 -16.66 -2.48 14.09
CA HIS A 434 -17.24 -1.21 14.54
C HIS A 434 -16.98 -0.08 13.55
N LEU A 435 -15.74 0.11 13.14
CA LEU A 435 -15.37 1.19 12.23
C LEU A 435 -16.00 0.99 10.84
N PHE A 436 -16.06 -0.24 10.34
CA PHE A 436 -16.70 -0.51 9.07
C PHE A 436 -18.22 -0.28 9.12
N SER A 437 -18.90 -0.69 10.21
CA SER A 437 -20.31 -0.38 10.41
C SER A 437 -20.56 1.14 10.40
N ARG A 438 -19.71 1.90 11.10
CA ARG A 438 -19.78 3.37 11.12
C ARG A 438 -19.70 3.98 9.72
N LEU A 439 -18.81 3.47 8.86
CA LEU A 439 -18.70 3.97 7.49
C LEU A 439 -19.86 3.57 6.60
N ILE A 440 -20.40 2.37 6.77
CA ILE A 440 -21.61 1.95 6.06
C ILE A 440 -22.79 2.88 6.41
N ASP A 441 -23.02 3.12 7.69
CA ASP A 441 -24.09 3.99 8.16
C ASP A 441 -23.92 5.43 7.63
N LEU A 442 -22.70 5.95 7.67
CA LEU A 442 -22.35 7.28 7.16
C LEU A 442 -22.58 7.38 5.63
N GLY A 443 -22.10 6.40 4.88
CA GLY A 443 -22.23 6.37 3.42
C GLY A 443 -23.67 6.28 2.95
N ARG A 444 -24.49 5.54 3.68
CA ARG A 444 -25.91 5.34 3.37
C ARG A 444 -26.84 6.39 3.98
N GLY A 445 -26.31 7.32 4.77
CA GLY A 445 -27.07 8.39 5.37
C GLY A 445 -27.92 7.99 6.59
N GLU A 446 -27.59 6.84 7.20
CA GLU A 446 -28.20 6.40 8.46
C GLU A 446 -27.74 7.26 9.65
N VAL A 447 -26.62 7.95 9.50
CA VAL A 447 -26.08 8.90 10.47
C VAL A 447 -25.56 10.14 9.75
N GLU A 448 -25.68 11.29 10.42
CA GLU A 448 -25.14 12.57 9.99
C GLU A 448 -23.87 12.87 10.82
N ARG A 449 -22.67 12.68 10.25
CA ARG A 449 -21.34 13.04 10.83
C ARG A 449 -21.02 12.43 12.20
#